data_93ed6287e719ab479787c2d4cb83291b
#
_entry.id   93ed6287e719ab479787c2d4cb83291b
#
_cell.length_a   1.000
_cell.length_b   1.000
_cell.length_c   1.000
_cell.angle_alpha   90.00
_cell.angle_beta   90.00
_cell.angle_gamma   90.00
#
_symmetry.space_group_name_H-M   'P 1'
#
loop_
_entity.id
_entity.type
_entity.pdbx_description
1 polymer ?
#
loop_
_entity_poly.entity_id
_entity_poly.type
_entity_poly.pdbx_seq_one_letter_code
_entity_poly.pdbx_strand_id
1 'polypeptide(L)'
;MSIGDLSHGLTGGRVPLWSIAVAALLVSAGFGKRPYTIARSSGEASGAPAEDGRGRSAAKPSDIPIPGWRDIVLRVYEGISEDRILANAAAVTFYALLALFPGIAALVSIYGLFADPGAIVSQFDAMSGILAGGALDVIRDQLTHLTAQGSGKLGISLVIGLVISLWSANGGIKALFDALNVVYEEKEGRSFIRLNAVSLLFTIGMIAFLLLSLACVVAIPVALNYLSHVIGLIFDIARWPVLLLCVAVALAFIYRYGPSRTDPRWRWVTWGSGFAALAWLVASALFSWYAANFGNFNKTYGSLGAIIGFMTWMWLSVIVILVGAKLNAETEHQTARESTVGEPKPLGRRGAKMADTVGQIR
;
A
#
# COMPACT_ATOMS: atom_id res chain seq x y z
N MET A 1 31.52 45.68 21.66
CA MET A 1 30.62 44.60 22.05
C MET A 1 31.16 43.32 21.44
N SER A 2 31.77 42.47 22.28
CA SER A 2 32.70 41.39 21.92
C SER A 2 31.94 40.13 21.53
N ILE A 3 32.51 39.35 20.56
CA ILE A 3 32.00 38.09 19.99
C ILE A 3 32.22 36.91 20.98
N GLY A 4 32.02 37.14 22.27
CA GLY A 4 32.39 36.22 23.36
C GLY A 4 31.26 35.44 24.02
N ASP A 5 29.96 35.72 23.75
CA ASP A 5 28.85 35.22 24.61
C ASP A 5 27.85 34.27 23.94
N LEU A 6 28.26 33.51 22.96
CA LEU A 6 27.38 32.49 22.31
C LEU A 6 27.79 31.00 22.55
N SER A 7 28.58 30.73 23.59
CA SER A 7 29.10 29.36 23.83
C SER A 7 28.49 28.59 25.02
N HIS A 8 27.37 29.04 25.61
CA HIS A 8 26.70 28.27 26.67
C HIS A 8 25.25 27.95 26.29
N GLY A 9 25.03 26.74 25.76
CA GLY A 9 23.67 26.26 25.53
C GLY A 9 23.49 24.97 24.73
N LEU A 10 24.57 24.25 24.44
CA LEU A 10 24.46 22.92 23.82
C LEU A 10 24.77 21.82 24.84
N THR A 11 23.84 21.53 25.76
CA THR A 11 23.90 20.34 26.59
C THR A 11 23.58 19.11 25.70
N GLY A 12 24.62 18.26 25.59
CA GLY A 12 24.70 17.08 24.76
C GLY A 12 23.57 16.09 24.80
N GLY A 13 22.64 16.19 23.87
CA GLY A 13 21.84 15.08 23.46
C GLY A 13 22.70 14.18 22.57
N ARG A 14 23.14 13.03 23.08
CA ARG A 14 23.80 11.98 22.28
C ARG A 14 22.84 11.55 21.20
N VAL A 15 23.11 11.94 19.96
CA VAL A 15 22.38 11.44 18.79
C VAL A 15 22.60 9.93 18.75
N PRO A 16 21.58 9.10 18.86
CA PRO A 16 21.76 7.64 18.93
C PRO A 16 22.35 7.15 17.61
N LEU A 17 23.35 6.27 17.68
CA LEU A 17 24.12 5.76 16.53
C LEU A 17 23.24 5.17 15.42
N TRP A 18 22.07 4.67 15.75
CA TRP A 18 21.12 4.17 14.76
C TRP A 18 20.50 5.27 13.87
N SER A 19 20.33 6.50 14.38
CA SER A 19 19.84 7.63 13.58
C SER A 19 20.86 8.06 12.53
N ILE A 20 22.15 7.89 12.84
CA ILE A 20 23.26 8.10 11.89
C ILE A 20 23.26 6.97 10.85
N ALA A 21 22.98 5.72 11.25
CA ALA A 21 22.88 4.59 10.34
C ALA A 21 21.66 4.72 9.39
N VAL A 22 20.51 5.17 9.90
CA VAL A 22 19.33 5.46 9.08
C VAL A 22 19.56 6.64 8.14
N ALA A 23 20.19 7.70 8.61
CA ALA A 23 20.56 8.84 7.76
C ALA A 23 21.60 8.44 6.70
N ALA A 24 22.59 7.61 7.04
CA ALA A 24 23.58 7.08 6.09
C ALA A 24 22.94 6.15 5.04
N LEU A 25 21.97 5.31 5.44
CA LEU A 25 21.16 4.48 4.52
C LEU A 25 20.30 5.35 3.59
N LEU A 26 19.67 6.40 4.10
CA LEU A 26 18.86 7.32 3.30
C LEU A 26 19.72 8.16 2.35
N VAL A 27 20.92 8.56 2.76
CA VAL A 27 21.89 9.30 1.92
C VAL A 27 22.52 8.39 0.87
N SER A 28 22.87 7.15 1.20
CA SER A 28 23.40 6.18 0.23
C SER A 28 22.38 5.74 -0.82
N ALA A 29 21.11 5.69 -0.44
CA ALA A 29 20.01 5.40 -1.38
C ALA A 29 19.65 6.60 -2.29
N GLY A 30 20.04 7.84 -1.93
CA GLY A 30 19.61 9.08 -2.60
C GLY A 30 20.63 9.75 -3.54
N PHE A 31 21.93 9.42 -3.51
CA PHE A 31 22.96 10.21 -4.20
C PHE A 31 23.96 9.40 -5.05
N GLY A 32 23.47 8.44 -5.80
CA GLY A 32 24.25 7.85 -6.89
C GLY A 32 23.87 8.47 -8.23
N LYS A 33 24.44 9.61 -8.60
CA LYS A 33 24.35 10.13 -9.97
C LYS A 33 25.10 9.18 -10.91
N ARG A 34 24.39 8.25 -11.55
CA ARG A 34 24.82 7.66 -12.82
C ARG A 34 24.00 8.27 -13.94
N PRO A 35 24.63 8.75 -15.03
CA PRO A 35 23.89 9.25 -16.18
C PRO A 35 23.08 8.11 -16.78
N TYR A 36 21.82 8.38 -17.05
CA TYR A 36 20.87 7.47 -17.69
C TYR A 36 21.35 7.22 -19.13
N THR A 37 22.16 6.22 -19.32
CA THR A 37 22.50 5.74 -20.66
C THR A 37 21.38 4.81 -21.08
N ILE A 38 20.48 5.32 -21.91
CA ILE A 38 19.52 4.48 -22.62
C ILE A 38 20.37 3.58 -23.54
N ALA A 39 20.69 2.39 -23.06
CA ALA A 39 21.18 1.35 -23.94
C ALA A 39 20.02 0.98 -24.87
N ARG A 40 20.01 1.58 -26.07
CA ARG A 40 19.28 1.05 -27.22
C ARG A 40 19.80 -0.36 -27.45
N SER A 41 19.13 -1.36 -26.94
CA SER A 41 19.26 -2.72 -27.42
C SER A 41 18.63 -2.74 -28.81
N SER A 42 19.46 -2.49 -29.82
CA SER A 42 19.22 -2.85 -31.20
C SER A 42 18.88 -4.34 -31.23
N GLY A 43 17.71 -4.65 -31.80
CA GLY A 43 17.16 -5.99 -31.84
C GLY A 43 18.12 -7.01 -32.45
N GLU A 44 18.28 -8.07 -31.72
CA GLU A 44 18.49 -9.40 -32.26
C GLU A 44 17.51 -10.34 -31.62
N ALA A 45 16.41 -10.61 -32.31
CA ALA A 45 15.57 -11.75 -32.07
C ALA A 45 16.40 -13.01 -32.42
N SER A 46 17.06 -13.56 -31.42
CA SER A 46 17.77 -14.83 -31.61
C SER A 46 17.57 -15.68 -30.37
N GLY A 47 16.91 -16.82 -30.56
CA GLY A 47 16.95 -17.99 -29.71
C GLY A 47 16.40 -17.81 -28.28
N ALA A 48 15.62 -18.77 -27.79
CA ALA A 48 15.31 -18.84 -26.35
C ALA A 48 16.63 -18.77 -25.55
N PRO A 49 16.74 -17.91 -24.51
CA PRO A 49 17.95 -17.85 -23.70
C PRO A 49 18.32 -19.24 -23.22
N ALA A 50 19.59 -19.64 -23.42
CA ALA A 50 20.08 -20.94 -22.97
C ALA A 50 19.73 -21.12 -21.50
N GLU A 51 19.29 -22.31 -21.12
CA GLU A 51 18.96 -22.65 -19.74
C GLU A 51 20.24 -22.65 -18.91
N ASP A 52 20.50 -21.57 -18.20
CA ASP A 52 21.72 -21.36 -17.41
C ASP A 52 21.58 -21.83 -15.95
N GLY A 53 20.57 -22.65 -15.64
CA GLY A 53 20.26 -23.09 -14.28
C GLY A 53 19.71 -21.99 -13.37
N ARG A 54 19.23 -20.85 -13.93
CA ARG A 54 18.71 -19.70 -13.19
C ARG A 54 17.19 -19.54 -13.28
N GLY A 55 16.50 -20.52 -13.89
CA GLY A 55 15.03 -20.53 -13.99
C GLY A 55 14.47 -19.76 -15.17
N ARG A 56 15.23 -19.59 -16.26
CA ARG A 56 14.76 -18.96 -17.51
C ARG A 56 13.59 -19.72 -18.16
N SER A 57 13.47 -21.01 -17.88
CA SER A 57 12.41 -21.90 -18.35
C SER A 57 11.32 -22.14 -17.29
N ALA A 58 11.37 -21.45 -16.13
CA ALA A 58 10.42 -21.65 -15.03
C ALA A 58 8.98 -21.37 -15.47
N ALA A 59 8.07 -22.29 -15.16
CA ALA A 59 6.64 -22.15 -15.45
C ALA A 59 5.87 -21.46 -14.31
N LYS A 60 6.43 -21.43 -13.12
CA LYS A 60 5.89 -20.80 -11.90
C LYS A 60 7.06 -20.35 -11.01
N PRO A 61 6.86 -19.41 -10.09
CA PRO A 61 7.92 -18.91 -9.22
C PRO A 61 8.62 -19.99 -8.40
N SER A 62 7.90 -21.04 -7.97
CA SER A 62 8.50 -22.17 -7.23
C SER A 62 9.47 -23.03 -8.03
N ASP A 63 9.51 -22.90 -9.36
CA ASP A 63 10.43 -23.62 -10.23
C ASP A 63 11.75 -22.86 -10.41
N ILE A 64 11.85 -21.63 -9.89
CA ILE A 64 13.04 -20.80 -9.95
C ILE A 64 14.06 -21.33 -8.92
N PRO A 65 15.27 -21.73 -9.35
CA PRO A 65 16.31 -22.21 -8.45
C PRO A 65 16.93 -21.05 -7.64
N ILE A 66 17.69 -21.39 -6.58
CA ILE A 66 18.33 -20.42 -5.68
C ILE A 66 19.16 -19.35 -6.41
N PRO A 67 19.99 -19.68 -7.43
CA PRO A 67 20.71 -18.65 -8.19
C PRO A 67 19.78 -17.64 -8.87
N GLY A 68 18.63 -18.09 -9.39
CA GLY A 68 17.62 -17.20 -9.97
C GLY A 68 16.97 -16.29 -8.93
N TRP A 69 16.67 -16.80 -7.73
CA TRP A 69 16.17 -15.98 -6.63
C TRP A 69 17.18 -14.94 -6.15
N ARG A 70 18.48 -15.28 -6.15
CA ARG A 70 19.54 -14.31 -5.87
C ARG A 70 19.51 -13.15 -6.85
N ASP A 71 19.42 -13.44 -8.16
CA ASP A 71 19.33 -12.40 -9.19
C ASP A 71 18.09 -11.53 -8.99
N ILE A 72 16.93 -12.13 -8.69
CA ILE A 72 15.69 -11.41 -8.39
C ILE A 72 15.89 -10.45 -7.23
N VAL A 73 16.40 -10.93 -6.08
CA VAL A 73 16.61 -10.10 -4.88
C VAL A 73 17.55 -8.94 -5.14
N LEU A 74 18.64 -9.16 -5.88
CA LEU A 74 19.59 -8.10 -6.24
C LEU A 74 18.93 -7.04 -7.14
N ARG A 75 18.15 -7.45 -8.14
CA ARG A 75 17.40 -6.51 -8.99
C ARG A 75 16.31 -5.77 -8.21
N VAL A 76 15.61 -6.42 -7.29
CA VAL A 76 14.67 -5.74 -6.39
C VAL A 76 15.37 -4.67 -5.57
N TYR A 77 16.54 -4.98 -4.99
CA TYR A 77 17.32 -4.03 -4.22
C TYR A 77 17.76 -2.81 -5.06
N GLU A 78 18.30 -3.04 -6.26
CA GLU A 78 18.67 -1.97 -7.20
C GLU A 78 17.43 -1.16 -7.62
N GLY A 79 16.31 -1.83 -7.92
CA GLY A 79 15.05 -1.22 -8.30
C GLY A 79 14.44 -0.30 -7.23
N ILE A 80 14.74 -0.49 -5.94
CA ILE A 80 14.30 0.45 -4.88
C ILE A 80 14.77 1.88 -5.20
N SER A 81 15.99 2.02 -5.69
CA SER A 81 16.57 3.33 -6.03
C SER A 81 16.20 3.77 -7.45
N GLU A 82 16.25 2.88 -8.42
CA GLU A 82 15.97 3.17 -9.83
C GLU A 82 14.53 3.61 -10.06
N ASP A 83 13.56 2.88 -9.49
CA ASP A 83 12.13 3.18 -9.56
C ASP A 83 11.71 4.26 -8.55
N ARG A 84 12.65 4.83 -7.78
CA ARG A 84 12.40 5.84 -6.74
C ARG A 84 11.28 5.42 -5.79
N ILE A 85 11.30 4.17 -5.33
CA ILE A 85 10.20 3.59 -4.50
C ILE A 85 9.90 4.47 -3.29
N LEU A 86 10.91 5.02 -2.61
CA LEU A 86 10.71 5.89 -1.45
C LEU A 86 9.96 7.19 -1.79
N ALA A 87 10.28 7.81 -2.94
CA ALA A 87 9.63 9.04 -3.38
C ALA A 87 8.20 8.76 -3.90
N ASN A 88 8.01 7.68 -4.67
CA ASN A 88 6.70 7.26 -5.13
C ASN A 88 5.79 6.89 -3.95
N ALA A 89 6.33 6.20 -2.93
CA ALA A 89 5.61 5.91 -1.70
C ALA A 89 5.19 7.18 -0.97
N ALA A 90 6.04 8.21 -0.92
CA ALA A 90 5.69 9.50 -0.31
C ALA A 90 4.57 10.21 -1.09
N ALA A 91 4.61 10.18 -2.43
CA ALA A 91 3.55 10.73 -3.26
C ALA A 91 2.21 10.01 -3.03
N VAL A 92 2.20 8.67 -3.03
CA VAL A 92 1.01 7.87 -2.73
C VAL A 92 0.48 8.20 -1.34
N THR A 93 1.35 8.29 -0.33
CA THR A 93 0.99 8.63 1.05
C THR A 93 0.32 9.99 1.13
N PHE A 94 0.85 10.99 0.43
CA PHE A 94 0.26 12.32 0.38
C PHE A 94 -1.15 12.30 -0.20
N TYR A 95 -1.35 11.68 -1.37
CA TYR A 95 -2.67 11.57 -1.98
C TYR A 95 -3.63 10.70 -1.18
N ALA A 96 -3.14 9.63 -0.54
CA ALA A 96 -3.95 8.80 0.34
C ALA A 96 -4.40 9.56 1.60
N LEU A 97 -3.53 10.42 2.16
CA LEU A 97 -3.90 11.29 3.29
C LEU A 97 -4.98 12.31 2.88
N LEU A 98 -4.83 12.94 1.70
CA LEU A 98 -5.87 13.83 1.16
C LEU A 98 -7.19 13.09 0.91
N ALA A 99 -7.12 11.83 0.48
CA ALA A 99 -8.28 10.99 0.24
C ALA A 99 -8.94 10.47 1.54
N LEU A 100 -8.23 10.50 2.66
CA LEU A 100 -8.70 9.95 3.94
C LEU A 100 -9.97 10.63 4.41
N PHE A 101 -10.01 11.96 4.40
CA PHE A 101 -11.17 12.73 4.87
C PHE A 101 -12.42 12.48 4.01
N PRO A 102 -12.37 12.61 2.67
CA PRO A 102 -13.47 12.22 1.81
C PRO A 102 -13.83 10.73 1.93
N GLY A 103 -12.83 9.86 2.13
CA GLY A 103 -13.05 8.43 2.32
C GLY A 103 -13.84 8.12 3.60
N ILE A 104 -13.50 8.76 4.71
CA ILE A 104 -14.24 8.64 5.98
C ILE A 104 -15.68 9.17 5.78
N ALA A 105 -15.85 10.31 5.11
CA ALA A 105 -17.16 10.86 4.83
C ALA A 105 -18.03 9.90 4.00
N ALA A 106 -17.44 9.26 2.96
CA ALA A 106 -18.12 8.24 2.17
C ALA A 106 -18.50 7.01 3.01
N LEU A 107 -17.58 6.53 3.85
CA LEU A 107 -17.79 5.39 4.73
C LEU A 107 -18.93 5.65 5.72
N VAL A 108 -18.92 6.81 6.39
CA VAL A 108 -19.97 7.22 7.33
C VAL A 108 -21.31 7.38 6.62
N SER A 109 -21.32 7.94 5.41
CA SER A 109 -22.53 8.09 4.59
C SER A 109 -23.13 6.73 4.20
N ILE A 110 -22.29 5.77 3.79
CA ILE A 110 -22.73 4.40 3.44
C ILE A 110 -23.28 3.70 4.70
N TYR A 111 -22.56 3.79 5.82
CA TYR A 111 -22.99 3.18 7.07
C TYR A 111 -24.30 3.80 7.60
N GLY A 112 -24.45 5.12 7.46
CA GLY A 112 -25.66 5.86 7.83
C GLY A 112 -26.91 5.50 7.02
N LEU A 113 -26.78 4.83 5.85
CA LEU A 113 -27.91 4.28 5.11
C LEU A 113 -28.54 3.06 5.80
N PHE A 114 -27.77 2.35 6.64
CA PHE A 114 -28.16 1.08 7.25
C PHE A 114 -28.31 1.16 8.78
N ALA A 115 -27.75 2.18 9.43
CA ALA A 115 -27.71 2.32 10.87
C ALA A 115 -28.32 3.64 11.34
N ASP A 116 -28.91 3.63 12.55
CA ASP A 116 -29.41 4.84 13.20
C ASP A 116 -28.24 5.80 13.50
N PRO A 117 -28.31 7.08 13.10
CA PRO A 117 -27.28 8.08 13.38
C PRO A 117 -26.90 8.19 14.87
N GLY A 118 -27.85 8.00 15.78
CA GLY A 118 -27.60 8.00 17.24
C GLY A 118 -26.74 6.83 17.71
N ALA A 119 -26.94 5.65 17.13
CA ALA A 119 -26.11 4.48 17.40
C ALA A 119 -24.68 4.63 16.85
N ILE A 120 -24.52 5.36 15.75
CA ILE A 120 -23.21 5.62 15.15
C ILE A 120 -22.35 6.47 16.11
N VAL A 121 -22.88 7.58 16.64
CA VAL A 121 -22.17 8.46 17.57
C VAL A 121 -21.66 7.71 18.80
N SER A 122 -22.52 6.90 19.43
CA SER A 122 -22.15 6.16 20.62
C SER A 122 -21.07 5.10 20.39
N GLN A 123 -21.06 4.46 19.23
CA GLN A 123 -20.03 3.48 18.84
C GLN A 123 -18.69 4.16 18.56
N PHE A 124 -18.67 5.31 17.89
CA PHE A 124 -17.46 6.07 17.62
C PHE A 124 -16.90 6.74 18.87
N ASP A 125 -17.74 7.19 19.79
CA ASP A 125 -17.30 7.71 21.09
C ASP A 125 -16.62 6.62 21.94
N ALA A 126 -17.09 5.38 21.86
CA ALA A 126 -16.43 4.23 22.48
C ALA A 126 -15.05 3.91 21.85
N MET A 127 -14.82 4.30 20.58
CA MET A 127 -13.55 4.12 19.85
C MET A 127 -12.63 5.35 19.94
N SER A 128 -13.02 6.40 20.66
CA SER A 128 -12.27 7.67 20.74
C SER A 128 -10.83 7.54 21.23
N GLY A 129 -10.52 6.49 21.99
CA GLY A 129 -9.16 6.18 22.44
C GLY A 129 -8.25 5.54 21.36
N ILE A 130 -8.83 5.08 20.24
CA ILE A 130 -8.12 4.35 19.17
C ILE A 130 -7.96 5.22 17.93
N LEU A 131 -8.95 6.09 17.66
CA LEU A 131 -8.97 6.95 16.48
C LEU A 131 -8.19 8.25 16.73
N ALA A 132 -7.44 8.71 15.74
CA ALA A 132 -6.83 10.04 15.77
C ALA A 132 -7.91 11.11 15.89
N GLY A 133 -7.71 12.11 16.76
CA GLY A 133 -8.73 13.12 17.09
C GLY A 133 -9.36 13.81 15.89
N GLY A 134 -8.59 14.09 14.82
CA GLY A 134 -9.10 14.67 13.58
C GLY A 134 -10.07 13.77 12.80
N ALA A 135 -9.95 12.44 12.92
CA ALA A 135 -10.90 11.51 12.29
C ALA A 135 -12.27 11.55 13.00
N LEU A 136 -12.28 11.68 14.32
CA LEU A 136 -13.52 11.84 15.11
C LEU A 136 -14.26 13.12 14.75
N ASP A 137 -13.54 14.22 14.57
CA ASP A 137 -14.14 15.51 14.21
C ASP A 137 -14.81 15.42 12.84
N VAL A 138 -14.16 14.80 11.85
CA VAL A 138 -14.75 14.56 10.52
C VAL A 138 -16.00 13.70 10.61
N ILE A 139 -15.97 12.63 11.44
CA ILE A 139 -17.13 11.76 11.63
C ILE A 139 -18.29 12.54 12.29
N ARG A 140 -18.03 13.32 13.33
CA ARG A 140 -19.03 14.14 14.00
C ARG A 140 -19.63 15.20 13.08
N ASP A 141 -18.80 15.90 12.33
CA ASP A 141 -19.25 16.88 11.33
C ASP A 141 -20.14 16.22 10.28
N GLN A 142 -19.72 15.08 9.74
CA GLN A 142 -20.51 14.35 8.75
C GLN A 142 -21.84 13.87 9.33
N LEU A 143 -21.85 13.35 10.56
CA LEU A 143 -23.09 12.95 11.24
C LEU A 143 -24.00 14.13 11.52
N THR A 144 -23.45 15.27 11.94
CA THR A 144 -24.22 16.51 12.16
C THR A 144 -24.86 16.99 10.86
N HIS A 145 -24.13 16.94 9.74
CA HIS A 145 -24.68 17.26 8.43
C HIS A 145 -25.78 16.29 8.00
N LEU A 146 -25.65 15.00 8.31
CA LEU A 146 -26.67 14.00 8.00
C LEU A 146 -27.93 14.19 8.86
N THR A 147 -27.79 14.53 10.13
CA THR A 147 -28.93 14.70 11.06
C THR A 147 -29.62 16.04 10.92
N ALA A 148 -28.91 17.12 10.53
CA ALA A 148 -29.47 18.46 10.33
C ALA A 148 -30.39 18.57 9.10
N GLN A 149 -30.28 17.67 8.13
CA GLN A 149 -31.10 17.65 6.94
C GLN A 149 -32.32 16.77 7.16
N GLY A 150 -33.45 17.34 7.57
CA GLY A 150 -34.69 16.62 7.82
C GLY A 150 -35.13 15.67 6.70
N SER A 151 -35.87 14.64 7.07
CA SER A 151 -36.17 13.39 6.33
C SER A 151 -36.69 13.46 4.88
N GLY A 152 -36.98 14.64 4.35
CA GLY A 152 -37.50 14.80 2.96
C GLY A 152 -36.47 15.22 1.91
N LYS A 153 -35.32 15.80 2.31
CA LYS A 153 -34.25 16.24 1.39
C LYS A 153 -32.97 15.40 1.51
N LEU A 154 -32.96 14.44 2.40
CA LEU A 154 -31.79 13.61 2.72
C LEU A 154 -31.28 12.81 1.51
N GLY A 155 -32.15 12.33 0.62
CA GLY A 155 -31.76 11.41 -0.45
C GLY A 155 -30.78 12.02 -1.46
N ILE A 156 -31.08 13.23 -1.96
CA ILE A 156 -30.31 13.81 -3.06
C ILE A 156 -28.98 14.38 -2.57
N SER A 157 -28.97 15.14 -1.47
CA SER A 157 -27.74 15.71 -0.93
C SER A 157 -26.78 14.66 -0.39
N LEU A 158 -27.29 13.57 0.20
CA LEU A 158 -26.48 12.43 0.62
C LEU A 158 -25.83 11.74 -0.59
N VAL A 159 -26.60 11.50 -1.67
CA VAL A 159 -26.07 10.90 -2.90
C VAL A 159 -25.00 11.81 -3.53
N ILE A 160 -25.25 13.11 -3.63
CA ILE A 160 -24.26 14.06 -4.18
C ILE A 160 -23.00 14.08 -3.30
N GLY A 161 -23.14 14.17 -1.99
CA GLY A 161 -22.02 14.14 -1.04
C GLY A 161 -21.21 12.85 -1.13
N LEU A 162 -21.88 11.70 -1.23
CA LEU A 162 -21.23 10.41 -1.41
C LEU A 162 -20.46 10.33 -2.74
N VAL A 163 -21.04 10.79 -3.84
CA VAL A 163 -20.38 10.80 -5.15
C VAL A 163 -19.13 11.68 -5.11
N ILE A 164 -19.22 12.89 -4.55
CA ILE A 164 -18.07 13.79 -4.40
C ILE A 164 -17.00 13.16 -3.52
N SER A 165 -17.37 12.55 -2.40
CA SER A 165 -16.46 11.89 -1.48
C SER A 165 -15.75 10.70 -2.13
N LEU A 166 -16.48 9.84 -2.84
CA LEU A 166 -15.91 8.71 -3.57
C LEU A 166 -14.97 9.18 -4.68
N TRP A 167 -15.35 10.22 -5.42
CA TRP A 167 -14.50 10.80 -6.45
C TRP A 167 -13.19 11.35 -5.89
N SER A 168 -13.25 12.03 -4.76
CA SER A 168 -12.07 12.59 -4.08
C SER A 168 -11.18 11.48 -3.51
N ALA A 169 -11.78 10.46 -2.86
CA ALA A 169 -11.07 9.31 -2.32
C ALA A 169 -10.34 8.49 -3.41
N ASN A 170 -10.89 8.49 -4.63
CA ASN A 170 -10.29 7.82 -5.79
C ASN A 170 -8.89 8.35 -6.16
N GLY A 171 -8.53 9.56 -5.75
CA GLY A 171 -7.20 10.14 -5.98
C GLY A 171 -6.06 9.32 -5.38
N GLY A 172 -6.25 8.74 -4.19
CA GLY A 172 -5.26 7.88 -3.53
C GLY A 172 -5.00 6.58 -4.31
N ILE A 173 -6.06 5.95 -4.83
CA ILE A 173 -5.94 4.72 -5.63
C ILE A 173 -5.24 5.01 -6.97
N LYS A 174 -5.53 6.14 -7.63
CA LYS A 174 -4.81 6.53 -8.85
C LYS A 174 -3.33 6.74 -8.61
N ALA A 175 -2.96 7.43 -7.52
CA ALA A 175 -1.56 7.61 -7.17
C ALA A 175 -0.85 6.26 -6.92
N LEU A 176 -1.55 5.29 -6.33
CA LEU A 176 -1.01 3.94 -6.19
C LEU A 176 -0.85 3.24 -7.55
N PHE A 177 -1.81 3.39 -8.47
CA PHE A 177 -1.69 2.82 -9.82
C PHE A 177 -0.52 3.43 -10.60
N ASP A 178 -0.30 4.75 -10.50
CA ASP A 178 0.83 5.41 -11.11
C ASP A 178 2.16 4.90 -10.56
N ALA A 179 2.26 4.73 -9.23
CA ALA A 179 3.44 4.14 -8.60
C ALA A 179 3.67 2.68 -9.02
N LEU A 180 2.61 1.89 -9.16
CA LEU A 180 2.70 0.52 -9.67
C LEU A 180 3.13 0.48 -11.13
N ASN A 181 2.63 1.40 -11.98
CA ASN A 181 3.08 1.51 -13.37
C ASN A 181 4.60 1.75 -13.45
N VAL A 182 5.15 2.60 -12.56
CA VAL A 182 6.61 2.79 -12.48
C VAL A 182 7.34 1.50 -12.12
N VAL A 183 6.88 0.77 -11.10
CA VAL A 183 7.48 -0.47 -10.61
C VAL A 183 7.47 -1.59 -11.66
N TYR A 184 6.42 -1.66 -12.48
CA TYR A 184 6.28 -2.62 -13.57
C TYR A 184 6.85 -2.10 -14.91
N GLU A 185 7.47 -0.91 -14.91
CA GLU A 185 7.99 -0.22 -16.12
C GLU A 185 6.92 -0.03 -17.21
N GLU A 186 5.67 0.13 -16.80
CA GLU A 186 4.53 0.31 -17.69
C GLU A 186 4.14 1.80 -17.83
N LYS A 187 3.51 2.11 -18.95
CA LYS A 187 2.90 3.43 -19.16
C LYS A 187 1.40 3.31 -19.07
N GLU A 188 0.75 4.32 -18.48
CA GLU A 188 -0.71 4.34 -18.43
C GLU A 188 -1.29 4.40 -19.84
N GLY A 189 -1.90 3.34 -20.27
CA GLY A 189 -2.52 3.18 -21.60
C GLY A 189 -4.04 3.13 -21.57
N ARG A 190 -4.65 3.13 -20.37
CA ARG A 190 -6.11 3.12 -20.22
C ARG A 190 -6.69 4.49 -20.57
N SER A 191 -7.81 4.50 -21.27
CA SER A 191 -8.55 5.75 -21.48
C SER A 191 -8.99 6.37 -20.16
N PHE A 192 -9.20 7.68 -20.11
CA PHE A 192 -9.65 8.40 -18.91
C PHE A 192 -10.87 7.74 -18.25
N ILE A 193 -11.86 7.32 -19.05
CA ILE A 193 -13.07 6.65 -18.54
C ILE A 193 -12.72 5.32 -17.90
N ARG A 194 -11.91 4.49 -18.57
CA ARG A 194 -11.52 3.17 -18.08
C ARG A 194 -10.67 3.27 -16.79
N LEU A 195 -9.72 4.20 -16.76
CA LEU A 195 -8.89 4.45 -15.58
C LEU A 195 -9.77 4.84 -14.38
N ASN A 196 -10.71 5.80 -14.58
CA ASN A 196 -11.61 6.21 -13.52
C ASN A 196 -12.55 5.09 -13.07
N ALA A 197 -13.09 4.30 -13.99
CA ALA A 197 -13.97 3.18 -13.65
C ALA A 197 -13.23 2.12 -12.82
N VAL A 198 -12.02 1.72 -13.24
CA VAL A 198 -11.23 0.73 -12.52
C VAL A 198 -10.78 1.26 -11.16
N SER A 199 -10.23 2.49 -11.10
CA SER A 199 -9.78 3.06 -9.82
C SER A 199 -10.94 3.29 -8.85
N LEU A 200 -12.13 3.69 -9.33
CA LEU A 200 -13.32 3.83 -8.49
C LEU A 200 -13.82 2.48 -7.96
N LEU A 201 -13.77 1.43 -8.79
CA LEU A 201 -14.09 0.07 -8.35
C LEU A 201 -13.15 -0.37 -7.20
N PHE A 202 -11.85 -0.09 -7.32
CA PHE A 202 -10.88 -0.36 -6.25
C PHE A 202 -11.13 0.51 -5.01
N THR A 203 -11.53 1.77 -5.16
CA THR A 203 -11.91 2.65 -4.04
C THR A 203 -13.09 2.07 -3.27
N ILE A 204 -14.14 1.66 -3.98
CA ILE A 204 -15.33 1.02 -3.38
C ILE A 204 -14.93 -0.31 -2.72
N GLY A 205 -14.11 -1.12 -3.41
CA GLY A 205 -13.58 -2.38 -2.87
C GLY A 205 -12.76 -2.17 -1.59
N MET A 206 -11.94 -1.11 -1.53
CA MET A 206 -11.16 -0.75 -0.34
C MET A 206 -12.08 -0.33 0.81
N ILE A 207 -13.10 0.49 0.55
CA ILE A 207 -14.09 0.87 1.56
C ILE A 207 -14.83 -0.37 2.07
N ALA A 208 -15.29 -1.24 1.20
CA ALA A 208 -15.94 -2.51 1.58
C ALA A 208 -15.00 -3.41 2.41
N PHE A 209 -13.72 -3.49 2.03
CA PHE A 209 -12.70 -4.23 2.76
C PHE A 209 -12.50 -3.65 4.17
N LEU A 210 -12.42 -2.33 4.31
CA LEU A 210 -12.29 -1.65 5.62
C LEU A 210 -13.53 -1.90 6.50
N LEU A 211 -14.74 -1.80 5.94
CA LEU A 211 -15.99 -2.10 6.66
C LEU A 211 -16.02 -3.55 7.14
N LEU A 212 -15.66 -4.49 6.26
CA LEU A 212 -15.61 -5.91 6.60
C LEU A 212 -14.56 -6.19 7.68
N SER A 213 -13.38 -5.59 7.56
CA SER A 213 -12.31 -5.71 8.57
C SER A 213 -12.75 -5.16 9.91
N LEU A 214 -13.41 -4.01 9.93
CA LEU A 214 -13.98 -3.42 11.14
C LEU A 214 -15.04 -4.33 11.75
N ALA A 215 -15.94 -4.88 10.95
CA ALA A 215 -16.95 -5.84 11.41
C ALA A 215 -16.28 -7.11 12.00
N CYS A 216 -15.24 -7.64 11.38
CA CYS A 216 -14.49 -8.79 11.89
C CYS A 216 -13.78 -8.51 13.22
N VAL A 217 -13.22 -7.31 13.38
CA VAL A 217 -12.45 -6.96 14.58
C VAL A 217 -13.37 -6.57 15.75
N VAL A 218 -14.49 -5.92 15.48
CA VAL A 218 -15.38 -5.35 16.51
C VAL A 218 -16.63 -6.20 16.71
N ALA A 219 -17.39 -6.50 15.67
CA ALA A 219 -18.70 -7.12 15.80
C ALA A 219 -18.62 -8.61 16.15
N ILE A 220 -17.66 -9.34 15.60
CA ILE A 220 -17.52 -10.78 15.86
C ILE A 220 -17.19 -11.05 17.33
N PRO A 221 -16.20 -10.40 18.00
CA PRO A 221 -15.93 -10.62 19.41
C PRO A 221 -17.15 -10.34 20.31
N VAL A 222 -17.92 -9.30 20.00
CA VAL A 222 -19.14 -8.97 20.74
C VAL A 222 -20.19 -10.08 20.61
N ALA A 223 -20.40 -10.59 19.41
CA ALA A 223 -21.33 -11.69 19.16
C ALA A 223 -20.88 -13.01 19.82
N LEU A 224 -19.56 -13.25 19.88
CA LEU A 224 -18.98 -14.47 20.47
C LEU A 224 -19.03 -14.50 21.99
N ASN A 225 -19.21 -13.36 22.67
CA ASN A 225 -19.42 -13.33 24.12
C ASN A 225 -20.67 -14.11 24.58
N TYR A 226 -21.59 -14.38 23.64
CA TYR A 226 -22.78 -15.22 23.88
C TYR A 226 -22.56 -16.71 23.60
N LEU A 227 -21.37 -17.13 23.10
CA LEU A 227 -21.00 -18.51 22.78
C LEU A 227 -20.07 -19.11 23.86
N SER A 228 -19.88 -20.41 23.80
CA SER A 228 -18.97 -21.09 24.75
C SER A 228 -17.54 -20.55 24.66
N HIS A 229 -16.84 -20.50 25.80
CA HIS A 229 -15.48 -19.95 25.93
C HIS A 229 -14.46 -20.57 24.93
N VAL A 230 -14.61 -21.87 24.63
CA VAL A 230 -13.72 -22.57 23.67
C VAL A 230 -13.90 -22.07 22.24
N ILE A 231 -15.16 -21.82 21.84
CA ILE A 231 -15.46 -21.28 20.49
C ILE A 231 -14.90 -19.87 20.39
N GLY A 232 -15.05 -19.04 21.42
CA GLY A 232 -14.52 -17.68 21.48
C GLY A 232 -13.00 -17.67 21.29
N LEU A 233 -12.26 -18.53 21.97
CA LEU A 233 -10.79 -18.63 21.85
C LEU A 233 -10.33 -19.01 20.42
N ILE A 234 -11.02 -19.98 19.79
CA ILE A 234 -10.69 -20.39 18.42
C ILE A 234 -10.86 -19.20 17.45
N PHE A 235 -11.94 -18.46 17.56
CA PHE A 235 -12.18 -17.29 16.71
C PHE A 235 -11.20 -16.15 16.99
N ASP A 236 -10.84 -15.91 18.25
CA ASP A 236 -9.87 -14.89 18.62
C ASP A 236 -8.48 -15.16 18.01
N ILE A 237 -8.08 -16.41 17.90
CA ILE A 237 -6.83 -16.79 17.25
C ILE A 237 -6.98 -16.79 15.73
N ALA A 238 -8.07 -17.34 15.19
CA ALA A 238 -8.27 -17.52 13.75
C ALA A 238 -8.47 -16.19 13.00
N ARG A 239 -8.99 -15.15 13.63
CA ARG A 239 -9.23 -13.84 12.99
C ARG A 239 -7.96 -13.22 12.41
N TRP A 240 -6.80 -13.36 13.07
CA TRP A 240 -5.55 -12.76 12.63
C TRP A 240 -5.00 -13.37 11.33
N PRO A 241 -4.86 -14.71 11.21
CA PRO A 241 -4.51 -15.34 9.94
C PRO A 241 -5.51 -15.05 8.82
N VAL A 242 -6.81 -15.00 9.13
CA VAL A 242 -7.85 -14.68 8.13
C VAL A 242 -7.69 -13.25 7.63
N LEU A 243 -7.52 -12.27 8.51
CA LEU A 243 -7.27 -10.88 8.12
C LEU A 243 -5.99 -10.75 7.28
N LEU A 244 -4.92 -11.42 7.66
CA LEU A 244 -3.67 -11.41 6.90
C LEU A 244 -3.87 -12.01 5.50
N LEU A 245 -4.62 -13.11 5.39
CA LEU A 245 -4.98 -13.70 4.12
C LEU A 245 -5.83 -12.73 3.26
N CYS A 246 -6.79 -12.04 3.87
CA CYS A 246 -7.59 -11.03 3.17
C CYS A 246 -6.71 -9.87 2.65
N VAL A 247 -5.74 -9.41 3.43
CA VAL A 247 -4.74 -8.41 3.00
C VAL A 247 -3.93 -8.94 1.81
N ALA A 248 -3.40 -10.17 1.90
CA ALA A 248 -2.63 -10.78 0.82
C ALA A 248 -3.45 -10.90 -0.48
N VAL A 249 -4.73 -11.29 -0.37
CA VAL A 249 -5.66 -11.38 -1.50
C VAL A 249 -5.93 -9.99 -2.08
N ALA A 250 -6.20 -8.98 -1.24
CA ALA A 250 -6.40 -7.60 -1.69
C ALA A 250 -5.17 -7.06 -2.45
N LEU A 251 -3.97 -7.31 -1.92
CA LEU A 251 -2.71 -6.96 -2.59
C LEU A 251 -2.54 -7.70 -3.92
N ALA A 252 -2.90 -8.99 -3.99
CA ALA A 252 -2.85 -9.75 -5.23
C ALA A 252 -3.78 -9.15 -6.31
N PHE A 253 -4.98 -8.69 -5.94
CA PHE A 253 -5.87 -7.95 -6.85
C PHE A 253 -5.26 -6.62 -7.30
N ILE A 254 -4.66 -5.85 -6.38
CA ILE A 254 -3.99 -4.58 -6.69
C ILE A 254 -2.82 -4.82 -7.66
N TYR A 255 -1.96 -5.81 -7.43
CA TYR A 255 -0.82 -6.11 -8.31
C TYR A 255 -1.22 -6.66 -9.67
N ARG A 256 -2.39 -7.33 -9.76
CA ARG A 256 -2.87 -7.87 -11.00
C ARG A 256 -3.54 -6.83 -11.90
N TYR A 257 -4.38 -5.97 -11.33
CA TYR A 257 -5.24 -5.06 -12.07
C TYR A 257 -4.87 -3.57 -11.92
N GLY A 258 -3.99 -3.23 -10.97
CA GLY A 258 -3.50 -1.88 -10.76
C GLY A 258 -2.64 -1.38 -11.92
N PRO A 259 -1.57 -2.09 -12.31
CA PRO A 259 -0.72 -1.68 -13.43
C PRO A 259 -1.46 -1.74 -14.77
N SER A 260 -1.11 -0.82 -15.69
CA SER A 260 -1.71 -0.75 -17.03
C SER A 260 -1.00 -1.69 -18.01
N ARG A 261 -1.25 -3.00 -17.87
CA ARG A 261 -0.58 -4.06 -18.65
C ARG A 261 -1.54 -5.23 -18.93
N THR A 262 -1.09 -6.18 -19.75
CA THR A 262 -1.79 -7.47 -19.88
C THR A 262 -1.73 -8.22 -18.54
N ASP A 263 -2.89 -8.73 -18.09
CA ASP A 263 -3.01 -9.36 -16.78
C ASP A 263 -2.07 -10.55 -16.62
N PRO A 264 -1.28 -10.63 -15.53
CA PRO A 264 -0.49 -11.81 -15.21
C PRO A 264 -1.38 -12.97 -14.75
N ARG A 265 -0.90 -14.19 -14.90
CA ARG A 265 -1.52 -15.36 -14.26
C ARG A 265 -1.36 -15.27 -12.76
N TRP A 266 -2.38 -15.67 -11.98
CA TRP A 266 -2.41 -15.54 -10.52
C TRP A 266 -1.16 -16.06 -9.81
N ARG A 267 -0.57 -17.15 -10.27
CA ARG A 267 0.66 -17.73 -9.70
C ARG A 267 1.86 -16.77 -9.69
N TRP A 268 1.88 -15.74 -10.54
CA TRP A 268 2.97 -14.76 -10.63
C TRP A 268 2.78 -13.56 -9.70
N VAL A 269 1.56 -13.34 -9.19
CA VAL A 269 1.29 -12.24 -8.24
C VAL A 269 1.20 -12.68 -6.79
N THR A 270 1.07 -13.98 -6.51
CA THR A 270 0.86 -14.50 -5.15
C THR A 270 2.08 -14.38 -4.25
N TRP A 271 3.29 -14.56 -4.79
CA TRP A 271 4.52 -14.52 -3.99
C TRP A 271 4.80 -13.12 -3.44
N GLY A 272 4.76 -12.09 -4.27
CA GLY A 272 4.95 -10.72 -3.81
C GLY A 272 3.81 -10.22 -2.93
N SER A 273 2.56 -10.66 -3.16
CA SER A 273 1.45 -10.29 -2.27
C SER A 273 1.56 -10.97 -0.90
N GLY A 274 1.97 -12.25 -0.85
CA GLY A 274 2.25 -12.95 0.41
C GLY A 274 3.42 -12.32 1.16
N PHE A 275 4.52 -12.02 0.46
CA PHE A 275 5.66 -11.31 1.03
C PHE A 275 5.25 -9.94 1.58
N ALA A 276 4.52 -9.14 0.78
CA ALA A 276 4.10 -7.80 1.20
C ALA A 276 3.16 -7.84 2.42
N ALA A 277 2.24 -8.80 2.48
CA ALA A 277 1.35 -8.94 3.63
C ALA A 277 2.13 -9.28 4.92
N LEU A 278 3.08 -10.22 4.85
CA LEU A 278 3.94 -10.58 5.99
C LEU A 278 4.88 -9.43 6.37
N ALA A 279 5.54 -8.81 5.40
CA ALA A 279 6.44 -7.68 5.62
C ALA A 279 5.69 -6.47 6.21
N TRP A 280 4.45 -6.23 5.77
CA TRP A 280 3.59 -5.19 6.32
C TRP A 280 3.22 -5.44 7.78
N LEU A 281 2.91 -6.69 8.13
CA LEU A 281 2.66 -7.08 9.52
C LEU A 281 3.87 -6.81 10.40
N VAL A 282 5.07 -7.25 9.95
CA VAL A 282 6.33 -7.04 10.66
C VAL A 282 6.66 -5.55 10.77
N ALA A 283 6.56 -4.81 9.68
CA ALA A 283 6.82 -3.36 9.67
C ALA A 283 5.85 -2.60 10.60
N SER A 284 4.57 -2.97 10.61
CA SER A 284 3.56 -2.39 11.50
C SER A 284 3.85 -2.69 12.97
N ALA A 285 4.26 -3.93 13.30
CA ALA A 285 4.66 -4.31 14.65
C ALA A 285 5.91 -3.55 15.12
N LEU A 286 6.93 -3.45 14.27
CA LEU A 286 8.16 -2.69 14.54
C LEU A 286 7.87 -1.19 14.70
N PHE A 287 7.02 -0.63 13.83
CA PHE A 287 6.63 0.77 13.94
C PHE A 287 5.82 1.05 15.22
N SER A 288 4.90 0.17 15.58
CA SER A 288 4.13 0.26 16.84
C SER A 288 5.06 0.22 18.05
N TRP A 289 6.02 -0.72 18.07
CA TRP A 289 7.03 -0.80 19.12
C TRP A 289 7.89 0.48 19.18
N TYR A 290 8.35 0.97 18.03
CA TYR A 290 9.11 2.23 17.94
C TYR A 290 8.30 3.42 18.46
N ALA A 291 7.04 3.56 18.03
CA ALA A 291 6.17 4.65 18.46
C ALA A 291 5.91 4.62 19.96
N ALA A 292 5.73 3.42 20.54
CA ALA A 292 5.50 3.26 21.98
C ALA A 292 6.74 3.60 22.83
N ASN A 293 7.96 3.26 22.36
CA ASN A 293 9.17 3.38 23.17
C ASN A 293 10.00 4.64 22.86
N PHE A 294 10.00 5.11 21.61
CA PHE A 294 10.85 6.17 21.13
C PHE A 294 10.10 7.33 20.47
N GLY A 295 8.81 7.14 20.19
CA GLY A 295 7.98 8.10 19.46
C GLY A 295 7.59 9.30 20.32
N ASN A 296 8.54 10.19 20.65
CA ASN A 296 8.25 11.46 21.29
C ASN A 296 7.62 12.49 20.32
N PHE A 297 6.78 11.99 19.39
CA PHE A 297 6.14 12.85 18.38
C PHE A 297 5.37 14.00 19.01
N ASN A 298 4.64 13.74 20.10
CA ASN A 298 3.88 14.77 20.82
C ASN A 298 4.77 15.80 21.51
N LYS A 299 5.97 15.42 22.00
CA LYS A 299 6.91 16.37 22.61
C LYS A 299 7.55 17.27 21.58
N THR A 300 7.82 16.78 20.37
CA THR A 300 8.49 17.52 19.30
C THR A 300 7.51 18.32 18.45
N TYR A 301 6.34 17.74 18.14
CA TYR A 301 5.37 18.29 17.18
C TYR A 301 4.01 18.65 17.81
N GLY A 302 3.85 18.51 19.13
CA GLY A 302 2.61 18.83 19.82
C GLY A 302 1.42 18.04 19.26
N SER A 303 0.32 18.72 18.97
CA SER A 303 -0.91 18.12 18.41
C SER A 303 -0.72 17.48 17.01
N LEU A 304 0.34 17.85 16.27
CA LEU A 304 0.65 17.27 14.96
C LEU A 304 1.36 15.91 15.07
N GLY A 305 1.80 15.51 16.27
CA GLY A 305 2.57 14.28 16.47
C GLY A 305 1.85 13.03 15.98
N ALA A 306 0.54 12.93 16.24
CA ALA A 306 -0.28 11.81 15.78
C ALA A 306 -0.39 11.75 14.25
N ILE A 307 -0.56 12.91 13.60
CA ILE A 307 -0.66 12.99 12.13
C ILE A 307 0.67 12.58 11.50
N ILE A 308 1.80 13.07 12.03
CA ILE A 308 3.14 12.73 11.51
C ILE A 308 3.43 11.23 11.71
N GLY A 309 3.10 10.68 12.88
CA GLY A 309 3.21 9.25 13.14
C GLY A 309 2.39 8.42 12.16
N PHE A 310 1.13 8.79 11.93
CA PHE A 310 0.26 8.12 10.98
C PHE A 310 0.76 8.21 9.54
N MET A 311 1.23 9.39 9.11
CA MET A 311 1.86 9.57 7.79
C MET A 311 3.09 8.69 7.62
N THR A 312 3.93 8.59 8.66
CA THR A 312 5.13 7.75 8.62
C THR A 312 4.75 6.27 8.49
N TRP A 313 3.76 5.81 9.24
CA TRP A 313 3.23 4.45 9.13
C TRP A 313 2.65 4.15 7.74
N MET A 314 1.87 5.09 7.18
CA MET A 314 1.35 4.98 5.81
C MET A 314 2.48 4.90 4.78
N TRP A 315 3.50 5.76 4.91
CA TRP A 315 4.66 5.76 4.01
C TRP A 315 5.40 4.42 4.05
N LEU A 316 5.68 3.87 5.23
CA LEU A 316 6.27 2.54 5.39
C LEU A 316 5.38 1.45 4.77
N SER A 317 4.07 1.53 4.97
CA SER A 317 3.10 0.59 4.38
C SER A 317 3.15 0.61 2.86
N VAL A 318 3.18 1.79 2.25
CA VAL A 318 3.27 1.93 0.78
C VAL A 318 4.62 1.43 0.26
N ILE A 319 5.74 1.70 0.97
CA ILE A 319 7.05 1.14 0.59
C ILE A 319 6.97 -0.39 0.52
N VAL A 320 6.42 -1.04 1.53
CA VAL A 320 6.29 -2.51 1.56
C VAL A 320 5.42 -3.01 0.41
N ILE A 321 4.32 -2.32 0.11
CA ILE A 321 3.44 -2.65 -1.03
C ILE A 321 4.22 -2.53 -2.35
N LEU A 322 4.96 -1.45 -2.57
CA LEU A 322 5.73 -1.27 -3.82
C LEU A 322 6.90 -2.25 -3.94
N VAL A 323 7.57 -2.60 -2.83
CA VAL A 323 8.62 -3.64 -2.83
C VAL A 323 8.03 -5.02 -3.15
N GLY A 324 6.84 -5.35 -2.63
CA GLY A 324 6.13 -6.57 -2.99
C GLY A 324 5.72 -6.62 -4.47
N ALA A 325 5.29 -5.47 -5.03
CA ALA A 325 5.03 -5.32 -6.46
C ALA A 325 6.31 -5.54 -7.28
N LYS A 326 7.44 -4.92 -6.87
CA LYS A 326 8.75 -5.11 -7.52
C LYS A 326 9.20 -6.56 -7.47
N LEU A 327 8.99 -7.25 -6.34
CA LEU A 327 9.29 -8.67 -6.23
C LEU A 327 8.50 -9.51 -7.24
N ASN A 328 7.20 -9.24 -7.43
CA ASN A 328 6.41 -9.90 -8.48
C ASN A 328 6.92 -9.57 -9.88
N ALA A 329 7.22 -8.30 -10.16
CA ALA A 329 7.74 -7.82 -11.42
C ALA A 329 9.05 -8.53 -11.78
N GLU A 330 10.02 -8.56 -10.87
CA GLU A 330 11.33 -9.21 -11.10
C GLU A 330 11.25 -10.74 -11.14
N THR A 331 10.29 -11.34 -10.42
CA THR A 331 10.03 -12.77 -10.50
C THR A 331 9.48 -13.15 -11.88
N GLU A 332 8.58 -12.35 -12.43
CA GLU A 332 8.06 -12.52 -13.79
C GLU A 332 9.16 -12.26 -14.83
N HIS A 333 9.99 -11.24 -14.63
CA HIS A 333 11.15 -10.89 -15.47
C HIS A 333 12.25 -11.96 -15.49
N GLN A 334 12.24 -12.93 -14.54
CA GLN A 334 13.21 -14.01 -14.48
C GLN A 334 12.98 -15.07 -15.54
N THR A 335 11.75 -15.27 -16.01
CA THR A 335 11.42 -16.33 -16.96
C THR A 335 11.21 -15.83 -18.39
N ALA A 336 11.63 -16.64 -19.38
CA ALA A 336 11.27 -16.42 -20.77
C ALA A 336 9.90 -17.03 -21.16
N ARG A 337 9.27 -17.81 -20.23
CA ARG A 337 7.96 -18.40 -20.48
C ARG A 337 6.83 -17.38 -20.35
N GLU A 338 5.72 -17.71 -21.02
CA GLU A 338 4.50 -16.89 -20.98
C GLU A 338 3.90 -16.84 -19.58
N SER A 339 3.87 -15.65 -18.99
CA SER A 339 3.35 -15.36 -17.65
C SER A 339 1.98 -14.67 -17.67
N THR A 340 1.56 -14.15 -18.83
CA THR A 340 0.30 -13.42 -18.99
C THR A 340 -0.87 -14.36 -19.32
N VAL A 341 -2.09 -13.83 -19.20
CA VAL A 341 -3.34 -14.54 -19.50
C VAL A 341 -3.64 -14.44 -20.99
N GLY A 342 -4.17 -15.51 -21.58
CA GLY A 342 -4.56 -15.60 -22.97
C GLY A 342 -3.76 -16.64 -23.74
N GLU A 343 -3.81 -16.56 -25.07
CA GLU A 343 -3.02 -17.41 -25.96
C GLU A 343 -1.53 -17.13 -25.81
N PRO A 344 -0.68 -18.16 -25.84
CA PRO A 344 0.76 -17.98 -25.72
C PRO A 344 1.31 -17.05 -26.84
N LYS A 345 2.03 -16.00 -26.42
CA LYS A 345 2.66 -15.03 -27.31
C LYS A 345 4.18 -15.09 -27.18
N PRO A 346 4.92 -14.84 -28.27
CA PRO A 346 6.37 -14.75 -28.21
C PRO A 346 6.79 -13.54 -27.35
N LEU A 347 8.05 -13.58 -26.86
CA LEU A 347 8.69 -12.45 -26.19
C LEU A 347 8.58 -11.17 -27.05
N GLY A 348 8.31 -10.04 -26.43
CA GLY A 348 8.14 -8.74 -27.08
C GLY A 348 6.72 -8.47 -27.61
N ARG A 349 5.76 -9.40 -27.49
CA ARG A 349 4.37 -9.24 -27.97
C ARG A 349 3.30 -9.56 -26.92
N ARG A 350 3.67 -9.73 -25.65
CA ARG A 350 2.76 -10.12 -24.57
C ARG A 350 1.97 -8.94 -24.01
N GLY A 351 2.47 -7.71 -24.24
CA GLY A 351 1.83 -6.47 -23.78
C GLY A 351 2.00 -6.25 -22.27
N ALA A 352 3.12 -6.69 -21.75
CA ALA A 352 3.56 -6.47 -20.38
C ALA A 352 5.08 -6.45 -20.35
N LYS A 353 5.69 -5.33 -19.96
CA LYS A 353 7.15 -5.09 -20.07
C LYS A 353 7.97 -6.18 -19.40
N MET A 354 7.62 -6.54 -18.17
CA MET A 354 8.32 -7.56 -17.39
C MET A 354 8.13 -8.97 -17.94
N ALA A 355 7.04 -9.25 -18.66
CA ALA A 355 6.81 -10.50 -19.36
C ALA A 355 7.47 -10.54 -20.73
N ASP A 356 7.71 -9.38 -21.35
CA ASP A 356 8.25 -9.23 -22.69
C ASP A 356 9.78 -9.18 -22.74
N THR A 357 10.43 -9.06 -21.60
CA THR A 357 11.88 -8.99 -21.45
C THR A 357 12.37 -10.01 -20.42
N VAL A 358 13.65 -10.31 -20.42
CA VAL A 358 14.28 -11.21 -19.47
C VAL A 358 15.35 -10.46 -18.69
N GLY A 359 15.28 -10.52 -17.36
CA GLY A 359 16.13 -9.77 -16.44
C GLY A 359 17.62 -10.15 -16.59
N GLN A 360 18.50 -9.20 -16.37
CA GLN A 360 19.94 -9.42 -16.41
C GLN A 360 20.39 -10.35 -15.28
N ILE A 361 21.46 -11.11 -15.53
CA ILE A 361 22.17 -11.90 -14.53
C ILE A 361 22.93 -10.94 -13.61
N ARG A 362 22.87 -11.19 -12.28
CA ARG A 362 23.55 -10.40 -11.23
C ARG A 362 24.49 -11.24 -10.38
#